data_66a1631b105c91fbf79f7c2a4ea136a5
#
_entry.id   66a1631b105c91fbf79f7c2a4ea136a5
#
_cell.length_a   1.000
_cell.length_b   1.000
_cell.length_c   1.000
_cell.angle_alpha   90.00
_cell.angle_beta   90.00
_cell.angle_gamma   90.00
#
_symmetry.space_group_name_H-M   'P 1'
#
loop_
_entity.id
_entity.type
_entity.pdbx_description
1 polymer ?
#
loop_
_entity_poly.entity_id
_entity_poly.type
_entity_poly.pdbx_seq_one_letter_code
_entity_poly.pdbx_strand_id
1 'polypeptide(L)'
;MSLSALLRWPLWCWLLILHGLALGDASVKPKSAGTGGRVLFETGFERFEGYDPALDLVDALGRGQNGWMAVGHGGNGLLTNLTSDFTGQYAYIGYQGPTNRDTSVNLFRPFQLVPDTNALPVVVFQVTFSLRDDSPSAAAADDFRWSVYTPDDHRLFTLDCHGPDQSINYALDDSKGFIGTGYQFEYGVVYELEITMSFGRNRWSASLNGTPVAYELPLSTRLAHPSLGSVDAVWAANPKGTWNDNYMLFDDYRIVAYPPNAVAPLMELAGLDDRGRLRIRIWGEPAVRYRIQSSNDLQTWVDRDTAVATAPEGLATWTDPQPTATRFYRAIALP
;
A
#
# COMPACT_ATOMS: atom_id res chain seq x y z
N MET A 1 -12.97 29.56 57.46
CA MET A 1 -12.56 28.16 57.30
C MET A 1 -13.41 27.53 56.19
N SER A 2 -12.88 27.46 55.01
CA SER A 2 -13.57 27.00 53.80
C SER A 2 -12.76 25.88 53.22
N LEU A 3 -13.35 24.67 53.13
CA LEU A 3 -12.81 23.54 52.40
C LEU A 3 -13.63 23.39 51.09
N SER A 4 -13.00 23.64 49.97
CA SER A 4 -13.50 23.30 48.65
C SER A 4 -12.53 22.32 48.02
N ALA A 5 -12.87 21.05 48.10
CA ALA A 5 -12.18 19.96 47.41
C ALA A 5 -12.79 19.81 46.02
N LEU A 6 -12.06 20.18 44.97
CA LEU A 6 -12.36 19.94 43.57
C LEU A 6 -11.86 18.54 43.20
N LEU A 7 -12.80 17.59 43.00
CA LEU A 7 -12.52 16.33 42.33
C LEU A 7 -12.33 16.59 40.83
N ARG A 8 -11.10 16.47 40.36
CA ARG A 8 -10.77 16.33 38.93
C ARG A 8 -10.81 14.83 38.56
N TRP A 9 -11.76 14.46 37.78
CA TRP A 9 -11.76 13.18 37.08
C TRP A 9 -11.15 13.39 35.68
N PRO A 10 -10.14 12.60 35.26
CA PRO A 10 -9.70 12.61 33.87
C PRO A 10 -10.64 11.70 33.07
N LEU A 11 -11.36 12.30 32.13
CA LEU A 11 -12.05 11.56 31.07
C LEU A 11 -11.00 10.98 30.12
N TRP A 12 -10.66 9.73 30.29
CA TRP A 12 -10.01 8.92 29.27
C TRP A 12 -11.10 8.38 28.35
N CYS A 13 -11.33 9.07 27.23
CA CYS A 13 -12.05 8.49 26.12
C CYS A 13 -11.16 7.43 25.45
N TRP A 14 -11.42 6.18 25.75
CA TRP A 14 -10.87 5.07 24.99
C TRP A 14 -11.60 5.01 23.65
N LEU A 15 -10.94 5.44 22.58
CA LEU A 15 -11.37 5.21 21.22
C LEU A 15 -11.09 3.73 20.90
N LEU A 16 -12.07 2.86 21.06
CA LEU A 16 -12.00 1.48 20.58
C LEU A 16 -12.16 1.49 19.07
N ILE A 17 -11.04 1.57 18.36
CA ILE A 17 -10.94 1.12 16.97
C ILE A 17 -10.95 -0.41 17.04
N LEU A 18 -12.12 -1.03 16.95
CA LEU A 18 -12.23 -2.45 16.74
C LEU A 18 -11.81 -2.79 15.31
N HIS A 19 -10.51 -3.03 15.12
CA HIS A 19 -10.05 -3.90 14.04
C HIS A 19 -10.51 -5.30 14.41
N GLY A 20 -11.34 -5.90 13.57
CA GLY A 20 -11.82 -7.26 13.75
C GLY A 20 -10.63 -8.23 13.75
N LEU A 21 -10.20 -8.65 14.94
CA LEU A 21 -9.36 -9.82 15.12
C LEU A 21 -10.19 -11.07 14.81
N ALA A 22 -10.13 -11.51 13.56
CA ALA A 22 -10.45 -12.89 13.22
C ALA A 22 -9.19 -13.72 13.42
N LEU A 23 -9.06 -14.35 14.57
CA LEU A 23 -8.18 -15.51 14.75
C LEU A 23 -8.79 -16.68 14.00
N GLY A 24 -8.29 -16.94 12.81
CA GLY A 24 -8.65 -18.08 11.98
C GLY A 24 -7.46 -18.44 11.13
N ASP A 25 -6.97 -19.66 11.32
CA ASP A 25 -6.03 -20.37 10.46
C ASP A 25 -6.33 -20.06 8.99
N ALA A 26 -5.41 -19.37 8.30
CA ALA A 26 -5.67 -18.97 6.94
C ALA A 26 -4.42 -19.12 6.08
N SER A 27 -4.44 -20.11 5.27
CA SER A 27 -3.94 -19.94 3.91
C SER A 27 -4.84 -18.88 3.24
N VAL A 28 -4.47 -17.63 3.30
CA VAL A 28 -5.20 -16.55 2.65
C VAL A 28 -4.88 -16.63 1.16
N LYS A 29 -5.78 -17.28 0.42
CA LYS A 29 -5.83 -17.11 -1.03
C LYS A 29 -6.00 -15.62 -1.32
N PRO A 30 -5.32 -15.07 -2.33
CA PRO A 30 -5.47 -13.68 -2.72
C PRO A 30 -6.96 -13.36 -2.84
N LYS A 31 -7.38 -12.30 -2.17
CA LYS A 31 -8.76 -11.83 -2.19
C LYS A 31 -9.15 -11.62 -3.65
N SER A 32 -10.11 -12.39 -4.14
CA SER A 32 -10.62 -12.23 -5.50
C SER A 32 -10.93 -10.76 -5.72
N ALA A 33 -10.53 -10.22 -6.88
CA ALA A 33 -10.87 -8.86 -7.27
C ALA A 33 -12.35 -8.61 -6.94
N GLY A 34 -12.62 -7.63 -6.08
CA GLY A 34 -13.99 -7.24 -5.78
C GLY A 34 -14.75 -7.03 -7.09
N THR A 35 -16.05 -7.30 -7.10
CA THR A 35 -16.89 -7.22 -8.31
C THR A 35 -16.65 -5.88 -9.03
N GLY A 36 -16.03 -5.93 -10.22
CA GLY A 36 -15.78 -4.78 -11.09
C GLY A 36 -14.32 -4.33 -11.25
N GLY A 37 -13.34 -4.97 -10.60
CA GLY A 37 -11.92 -4.66 -10.82
C GLY A 37 -11.42 -5.18 -12.18
N ARG A 38 -10.58 -4.38 -12.88
CA ARG A 38 -9.85 -4.77 -14.08
C ARG A 38 -8.40 -5.07 -13.72
N VAL A 39 -7.98 -6.34 -13.89
CA VAL A 39 -6.58 -6.71 -13.76
C VAL A 39 -5.79 -6.03 -14.88
N LEU A 40 -4.80 -5.20 -14.52
CA LEU A 40 -3.90 -4.55 -15.44
C LEU A 40 -2.71 -5.46 -15.75
N PHE A 41 -2.21 -6.11 -14.71
CA PHE A 41 -1.15 -7.09 -14.80
C PHE A 41 -1.18 -8.01 -13.58
N GLU A 42 -0.87 -9.29 -13.78
CA GLU A 42 -0.59 -10.24 -12.69
C GLU A 42 0.40 -11.31 -13.17
N THR A 43 1.25 -11.78 -12.27
CA THR A 43 2.16 -12.88 -12.51
C THR A 43 2.62 -13.52 -11.20
N GLY A 44 2.72 -14.86 -11.18
CA GLY A 44 3.43 -15.68 -10.22
C GLY A 44 4.78 -16.14 -10.76
N PHE A 45 5.30 -15.52 -11.82
CA PHE A 45 6.58 -15.83 -12.46
C PHE A 45 6.74 -17.29 -12.94
N GLU A 46 5.66 -17.99 -13.18
CA GLU A 46 5.65 -19.41 -13.46
C GLU A 46 6.04 -19.74 -14.91
N ARG A 47 6.55 -20.97 -15.13
CA ARG A 47 6.93 -21.45 -16.47
C ARG A 47 5.75 -21.44 -17.44
N PHE A 48 4.56 -21.78 -16.98
CA PHE A 48 3.35 -21.76 -17.83
C PHE A 48 2.94 -20.35 -18.24
N GLU A 49 3.41 -19.31 -17.53
CA GLU A 49 3.26 -17.90 -17.89
C GLU A 49 4.34 -17.45 -18.90
N GLY A 50 5.28 -18.32 -19.25
CA GLY A 50 6.35 -18.04 -20.21
C GLY A 50 7.66 -17.55 -19.61
N TYR A 51 7.87 -17.74 -18.30
CA TYR A 51 9.12 -17.41 -17.65
C TYR A 51 10.11 -18.59 -17.63
N ASP A 52 11.38 -18.31 -17.90
CA ASP A 52 12.47 -19.28 -17.87
C ASP A 52 13.44 -18.95 -16.72
N PRO A 53 13.52 -19.80 -15.68
CA PRO A 53 14.42 -19.56 -14.55
C PRO A 53 15.92 -19.77 -14.86
N ALA A 54 16.23 -20.26 -16.07
CA ALA A 54 17.63 -20.32 -16.53
C ALA A 54 18.16 -18.97 -17.05
N LEU A 55 17.26 -17.98 -17.19
CA LEU A 55 17.58 -16.64 -17.68
C LEU A 55 17.32 -15.59 -16.60
N ASP A 56 18.07 -14.49 -16.67
CA ASP A 56 17.74 -13.30 -15.88
C ASP A 56 16.32 -12.81 -16.18
N LEU A 57 15.65 -12.20 -15.22
CA LEU A 57 14.35 -11.57 -15.49
C LEU A 57 14.50 -10.43 -16.49
N VAL A 58 15.59 -9.66 -16.36
CA VAL A 58 16.09 -8.70 -17.36
C VAL A 58 17.59 -8.88 -17.53
N ASP A 59 18.03 -9.22 -18.73
CA ASP A 59 19.44 -9.50 -19.03
C ASP A 59 20.30 -8.22 -19.10
N ALA A 60 21.61 -8.38 -19.16
CA ALA A 60 22.57 -7.29 -19.23
C ALA A 60 22.45 -6.39 -20.49
N LEU A 61 21.68 -6.82 -21.49
CA LEU A 61 21.34 -6.04 -22.68
C LEU A 61 19.99 -5.33 -22.56
N GLY A 62 19.33 -5.40 -21.40
CA GLY A 62 18.04 -4.81 -21.16
C GLY A 62 16.86 -5.59 -21.77
N ARG A 63 17.07 -6.85 -22.17
CA ARG A 63 15.99 -7.70 -22.71
C ARG A 63 15.30 -8.43 -21.56
N GLY A 64 14.08 -8.05 -21.28
CA GLY A 64 13.30 -8.63 -20.19
C GLY A 64 12.33 -9.71 -20.66
N GLN A 65 12.11 -10.71 -19.79
CA GLN A 65 11.08 -11.71 -19.98
C GLN A 65 9.70 -11.04 -19.80
N ASN A 66 8.74 -11.39 -20.63
CA ASN A 66 7.34 -10.94 -20.55
C ASN A 66 7.14 -9.41 -20.41
N GLY A 67 8.07 -8.62 -21.00
CA GLY A 67 7.99 -7.16 -20.99
C GLY A 67 8.49 -6.49 -19.71
N TRP A 68 9.18 -7.22 -18.83
CA TRP A 68 9.96 -6.62 -17.74
C TRP A 68 11.11 -5.79 -18.30
N MET A 69 11.46 -4.74 -17.60
CA MET A 69 12.56 -3.82 -17.89
C MET A 69 13.36 -3.56 -16.64
N ALA A 70 14.58 -3.05 -16.80
CA ALA A 70 15.43 -2.62 -15.70
C ALA A 70 16.12 -1.29 -16.00
N VAL A 71 16.33 -0.50 -14.94
CA VAL A 71 17.35 0.54 -14.87
C VAL A 71 18.44 0.02 -13.94
N GLY A 72 19.72 0.01 -14.39
CA GLY A 72 20.76 -0.78 -13.78
C GLY A 72 20.88 -2.18 -14.42
N HIS A 73 21.95 -2.91 -14.14
CA HIS A 73 22.25 -4.16 -14.84
C HIS A 73 22.61 -5.29 -13.88
N GLY A 74 22.02 -6.46 -14.09
CA GLY A 74 22.25 -7.65 -13.30
C GLY A 74 21.54 -7.63 -11.94
N GLY A 75 21.93 -8.53 -11.07
CA GLY A 75 21.37 -8.62 -9.73
C GLY A 75 19.91 -9.07 -9.67
N ASN A 76 19.35 -9.58 -10.77
CA ASN A 76 17.95 -9.96 -10.85
C ASN A 76 17.78 -11.28 -11.60
N GLY A 77 16.68 -11.98 -11.36
CA GLY A 77 16.36 -13.23 -12.04
C GLY A 77 15.20 -13.96 -11.38
N LEU A 78 15.14 -15.26 -11.66
CA LEU A 78 14.11 -16.16 -11.15
C LEU A 78 14.77 -17.31 -10.37
N LEU A 79 14.11 -17.76 -9.33
CA LEU A 79 14.54 -18.88 -8.50
C LEU A 79 13.40 -19.90 -8.37
N THR A 80 13.80 -21.14 -8.13
CA THR A 80 12.89 -22.26 -7.83
C THR A 80 13.41 -22.99 -6.60
N ASN A 81 12.54 -23.22 -5.62
CA ASN A 81 12.86 -24.07 -4.46
C ASN A 81 14.06 -23.63 -3.60
N LEU A 82 14.48 -22.36 -3.64
CA LEU A 82 15.53 -21.87 -2.74
C LEU A 82 15.04 -21.82 -1.29
N THR A 83 13.78 -21.52 -1.10
CA THR A 83 13.14 -21.45 0.22
C THR A 83 11.78 -22.16 0.18
N SER A 84 11.26 -22.55 1.35
CA SER A 84 9.89 -23.07 1.49
C SER A 84 8.81 -21.98 1.58
N ASP A 85 9.22 -20.71 1.54
CA ASP A 85 8.33 -19.57 1.76
C ASP A 85 7.47 -19.25 0.54
N PHE A 86 7.96 -19.62 -0.63
CA PHE A 86 7.29 -19.44 -1.91
C PHE A 86 7.07 -20.79 -2.58
N THR A 87 6.02 -20.91 -3.37
CA THR A 87 5.71 -22.10 -4.15
C THR A 87 5.97 -21.84 -5.62
N GLY A 88 6.64 -22.81 -6.30
CA GLY A 88 6.93 -22.65 -7.73
C GLY A 88 8.15 -21.80 -8.02
N GLN A 89 8.02 -20.90 -9.00
CA GLN A 89 9.04 -19.91 -9.34
C GLN A 89 8.70 -18.56 -8.70
N TYR A 90 9.73 -17.80 -8.37
CA TYR A 90 9.60 -16.45 -7.84
C TYR A 90 10.79 -15.61 -8.29
N ALA A 91 10.59 -14.30 -8.32
CA ALA A 91 11.61 -13.35 -8.72
C ALA A 91 12.51 -12.96 -7.56
N TYR A 92 13.72 -12.54 -7.89
CA TYR A 92 14.65 -11.94 -6.94
C TYR A 92 15.30 -10.67 -7.48
N ILE A 93 15.72 -9.82 -6.55
CA ILE A 93 16.62 -8.70 -6.80
C ILE A 93 17.65 -8.64 -5.66
N GLY A 94 18.95 -8.45 -6.00
CA GLY A 94 20.05 -8.40 -5.04
C GLY A 94 20.75 -9.75 -4.78
N TYR A 95 20.17 -10.89 -5.18
CA TYR A 95 20.75 -12.23 -4.94
C TYR A 95 22.06 -12.47 -5.70
N GLN A 96 22.25 -11.82 -6.82
CA GLN A 96 23.51 -11.80 -7.56
C GLN A 96 24.01 -10.36 -7.68
N GLY A 97 25.32 -10.18 -7.73
CA GLY A 97 25.90 -8.85 -7.88
C GLY A 97 25.51 -8.17 -9.20
N PRO A 98 25.40 -6.85 -9.23
CA PRO A 98 25.17 -6.13 -10.47
C PRO A 98 26.37 -6.24 -11.40
N THR A 99 26.12 -6.19 -12.70
CA THR A 99 27.18 -6.45 -13.69
C THR A 99 28.13 -5.27 -13.87
N ASN A 100 27.70 -4.03 -13.59
CA ASN A 100 28.42 -2.81 -13.94
C ASN A 100 28.73 -1.86 -12.78
N ARG A 101 28.84 -2.36 -11.54
CA ARG A 101 29.02 -1.55 -10.33
C ARG A 101 27.88 -0.52 -10.12
N ASP A 102 26.70 -0.80 -10.65
CA ASP A 102 25.54 0.03 -10.39
C ASP A 102 25.24 -0.01 -8.89
N THR A 103 24.96 1.14 -8.31
CA THR A 103 24.61 1.27 -6.90
C THR A 103 23.12 1.04 -6.65
N SER A 104 22.35 0.90 -7.71
CA SER A 104 20.92 0.58 -7.64
C SER A 104 20.47 -0.16 -8.89
N VAL A 105 19.50 -1.04 -8.73
CA VAL A 105 18.80 -1.72 -9.81
C VAL A 105 17.31 -1.56 -9.56
N ASN A 106 16.58 -1.09 -10.58
CA ASN A 106 15.13 -1.03 -10.56
C ASN A 106 14.59 -2.04 -11.55
N LEU A 107 13.70 -2.92 -11.11
CA LEU A 107 12.98 -3.86 -11.95
C LEU A 107 11.52 -3.44 -12.06
N PHE A 108 11.01 -3.33 -13.26
CA PHE A 108 9.64 -2.89 -13.48
C PHE A 108 9.05 -3.45 -14.78
N ARG A 109 7.74 -3.47 -14.82
CA ARG A 109 7.00 -3.69 -16.05
C ARG A 109 6.20 -2.43 -16.37
N PRO A 110 6.50 -1.76 -17.50
CA PRO A 110 5.86 -0.50 -17.84
C PRO A 110 4.42 -0.71 -18.32
N PHE A 111 3.55 0.21 -17.96
CA PHE A 111 2.22 0.36 -18.55
C PHE A 111 1.86 1.84 -18.65
N GLN A 112 0.83 2.11 -19.41
CA GLN A 112 0.28 3.45 -19.51
C GLN A 112 -1.16 3.39 -19.02
N LEU A 113 -1.36 3.73 -17.77
CA LEU A 113 -2.67 3.93 -17.21
C LEU A 113 -2.82 5.42 -16.92
N VAL A 114 -3.63 6.09 -17.74
CA VAL A 114 -4.24 7.36 -17.35
C VAL A 114 -5.52 6.97 -16.61
N PRO A 115 -5.57 7.07 -15.28
CA PRO A 115 -6.78 6.73 -14.55
C PRO A 115 -7.88 7.66 -15.03
N ASP A 116 -8.85 7.11 -15.75
CA ASP A 116 -10.10 7.82 -15.98
C ASP A 116 -10.76 7.95 -14.61
N THR A 117 -10.68 9.15 -14.04
CA THR A 117 -11.21 9.44 -12.71
C THR A 117 -12.70 9.16 -12.56
N ASN A 118 -13.40 9.01 -13.68
CA ASN A 118 -14.80 8.64 -13.68
C ASN A 118 -15.05 7.13 -13.81
N ALA A 119 -14.03 6.35 -14.21
CA ALA A 119 -14.19 4.92 -14.45
C ALA A 119 -13.38 4.04 -13.48
N LEU A 120 -12.06 4.20 -13.40
CA LEU A 120 -11.16 3.33 -12.63
C LEU A 120 -10.09 4.14 -11.87
N PRO A 121 -10.46 5.05 -10.98
CA PRO A 121 -9.52 5.98 -10.34
C PRO A 121 -8.70 5.32 -9.22
N VAL A 122 -9.06 4.12 -8.78
CA VAL A 122 -8.37 3.42 -7.69
C VAL A 122 -7.56 2.27 -8.24
N VAL A 123 -6.28 2.23 -7.93
CA VAL A 123 -5.38 1.14 -8.31
C VAL A 123 -4.84 0.49 -7.05
N VAL A 124 -4.91 -0.83 -7.01
CA VAL A 124 -4.34 -1.65 -5.93
C VAL A 124 -3.19 -2.45 -6.52
N PHE A 125 -2.02 -2.29 -5.94
CA PHE A 125 -0.85 -3.13 -6.14
C PHE A 125 -0.73 -4.11 -4.98
N GLN A 126 -0.46 -5.37 -5.30
CA GLN A 126 -0.24 -6.44 -4.33
C GLN A 126 1.00 -7.23 -4.73
N VAL A 127 1.78 -7.64 -3.75
CA VAL A 127 2.93 -8.51 -3.93
C VAL A 127 3.24 -9.26 -2.64
N THR A 128 3.65 -10.51 -2.75
CA THR A 128 4.24 -11.28 -1.67
C THR A 128 5.75 -11.12 -1.74
N PHE A 129 6.43 -10.73 -0.65
CA PHE A 129 7.89 -10.58 -0.65
C PHE A 129 8.54 -10.99 0.66
N SER A 130 9.82 -11.28 0.61
CA SER A 130 10.65 -11.57 1.79
C SER A 130 12.03 -10.97 1.57
N LEU A 131 12.57 -10.34 2.61
CA LEU A 131 13.94 -9.83 2.63
C LEU A 131 14.86 -10.82 3.33
N ARG A 132 16.04 -11.03 2.76
CA ARG A 132 17.08 -11.92 3.29
C ARG A 132 18.33 -11.13 3.59
N ASP A 133 18.95 -11.45 4.69
CA ASP A 133 20.19 -10.81 5.14
C ASP A 133 21.14 -11.87 5.72
N ASP A 134 22.26 -12.05 5.04
CA ASP A 134 23.41 -12.83 5.48
C ASP A 134 24.64 -11.92 5.66
N SER A 135 24.43 -10.60 5.74
CA SER A 135 25.52 -9.63 5.86
C SER A 135 26.26 -9.75 7.19
N PRO A 136 27.57 -9.47 7.21
CA PRO A 136 28.39 -9.60 8.42
C PRO A 136 28.03 -8.55 9.49
N SER A 137 27.29 -7.51 9.14
CA SER A 137 26.81 -6.52 10.08
C SER A 137 25.57 -5.78 9.52
N ALA A 138 24.63 -5.45 10.40
CA ALA A 138 23.44 -4.68 10.02
C ALA A 138 23.77 -3.35 9.31
N ALA A 139 24.89 -2.70 9.64
CA ALA A 139 25.31 -1.46 8.99
C ALA A 139 25.74 -1.61 7.51
N ALA A 140 25.89 -2.86 7.04
CA ALA A 140 26.23 -3.21 5.66
C ALA A 140 25.01 -3.68 4.84
N ALA A 141 23.86 -3.83 5.48
CA ALA A 141 22.63 -4.27 4.81
C ALA A 141 22.16 -3.28 3.75
N ASP A 142 21.62 -3.81 2.66
CA ASP A 142 21.09 -3.05 1.53
C ASP A 142 19.65 -2.57 1.81
N ASP A 143 19.21 -1.56 1.06
CA ASP A 143 17.82 -1.12 1.08
C ASP A 143 17.05 -1.73 -0.08
N PHE A 144 15.81 -2.13 0.20
CA PHE A 144 14.87 -2.60 -0.82
C PHE A 144 13.62 -1.74 -0.82
N ARG A 145 13.10 -1.44 -2.03
CA ARG A 145 12.03 -0.46 -2.18
C ARG A 145 10.97 -0.92 -3.14
N TRP A 146 9.76 -0.41 -2.91
CA TRP A 146 8.67 -0.40 -3.88
C TRP A 146 8.41 1.04 -4.26
N SER A 147 8.75 1.40 -5.50
CA SER A 147 8.66 2.78 -6.00
C SER A 147 7.62 2.89 -7.11
N VAL A 148 6.79 3.92 -7.06
CA VAL A 148 5.72 4.14 -8.04
C VAL A 148 6.09 5.31 -8.93
N TYR A 149 5.97 5.10 -10.25
CA TYR A 149 6.33 6.09 -11.26
C TYR A 149 5.18 6.37 -12.22
N THR A 150 5.21 7.57 -12.81
CA THR A 150 4.39 7.92 -13.97
C THR A 150 5.00 7.33 -15.25
N PRO A 151 4.28 7.32 -16.40
CA PRO A 151 4.83 6.84 -17.69
C PRO A 151 6.03 7.65 -18.21
N ASP A 152 6.24 8.86 -17.72
CA ASP A 152 7.35 9.76 -18.02
C ASP A 152 8.42 9.78 -16.91
N ASP A 153 8.55 8.67 -16.20
CA ASP A 153 9.59 8.41 -15.19
C ASP A 153 9.60 9.39 -14.00
N HIS A 154 8.48 10.09 -13.75
CA HIS A 154 8.36 10.88 -12.54
C HIS A 154 7.97 9.99 -11.36
N ARG A 155 8.84 9.91 -10.35
CA ARG A 155 8.54 9.16 -9.14
C ARG A 155 7.43 9.86 -8.34
N LEU A 156 6.36 9.14 -8.03
CA LEU A 156 5.28 9.62 -7.19
C LEU A 156 5.62 9.45 -5.70
N PHE A 157 5.95 8.23 -5.31
CA PHE A 157 6.38 7.92 -3.95
C PHE A 157 7.20 6.62 -3.93
N THR A 158 7.80 6.34 -2.80
CA THR A 158 8.54 5.11 -2.50
C THR A 158 8.18 4.62 -1.12
N LEU A 159 7.93 3.33 -0.98
CA LEU A 159 7.97 2.60 0.30
C LEU A 159 9.34 1.92 0.39
N ASP A 160 10.07 2.15 1.48
CA ASP A 160 11.46 1.73 1.66
C ASP A 160 11.58 0.79 2.84
N CYS A 161 12.21 -0.34 2.62
CA CYS A 161 12.66 -1.27 3.65
C CYS A 161 14.14 -0.97 3.89
N HIS A 162 14.44 -0.15 4.89
CA HIS A 162 15.81 0.24 5.23
C HIS A 162 16.52 -0.88 5.97
N GLY A 163 17.48 -1.52 5.31
CA GLY A 163 18.15 -2.70 5.82
C GLY A 163 18.86 -2.50 7.16
N PRO A 164 19.68 -1.45 7.35
CA PRO A 164 20.50 -1.30 8.54
C PRO A 164 19.76 -1.30 9.89
N ASP A 165 18.56 -0.80 9.96
CA ASP A 165 17.75 -0.75 11.20
C ASP A 165 16.37 -1.43 11.06
N GLN A 166 16.15 -2.10 9.92
CA GLN A 166 14.91 -2.82 9.59
C GLN A 166 13.66 -1.94 9.65
N SER A 167 13.80 -0.62 9.47
CA SER A 167 12.68 0.29 9.49
C SER A 167 11.94 0.34 8.15
N ILE A 168 10.62 0.54 8.21
CA ILE A 168 9.82 0.88 7.04
C ILE A 168 9.70 2.39 6.97
N ASN A 169 10.12 2.96 5.85
CA ASN A 169 10.08 4.38 5.58
C ASN A 169 9.28 4.65 4.30
N TYR A 170 8.92 5.90 4.08
CA TYR A 170 8.39 6.35 2.80
C TYR A 170 9.04 7.66 2.36
N ALA A 171 9.09 7.88 1.07
CA ALA A 171 9.47 9.17 0.49
C ALA A 171 8.43 9.58 -0.54
N LEU A 172 8.05 10.85 -0.53
CA LEU A 172 7.19 11.46 -1.54
C LEU A 172 8.04 12.04 -2.68
N ASP A 173 7.38 12.61 -3.68
CA ASP A 173 8.03 13.34 -4.78
C ASP A 173 8.52 14.74 -4.38
N ASP A 174 8.54 15.04 -3.10
CA ASP A 174 9.13 16.24 -2.52
C ASP A 174 10.63 16.03 -2.19
N SER A 175 11.29 17.07 -1.69
CA SER A 175 12.72 17.03 -1.37
C SER A 175 13.03 16.64 0.08
N LYS A 176 12.04 16.13 0.84
CA LYS A 176 12.23 15.87 2.29
C LYS A 176 12.96 14.57 2.60
N GLY A 177 13.14 13.70 1.59
CA GLY A 177 13.77 12.39 1.78
C GLY A 177 12.84 11.37 2.43
N PHE A 178 13.44 10.36 3.08
CA PHE A 178 12.69 9.29 3.73
C PHE A 178 12.16 9.72 5.10
N ILE A 179 10.93 9.31 5.39
CA ILE A 179 10.21 9.57 6.63
C ILE A 179 9.83 8.22 7.24
N GLY A 180 10.17 7.98 8.50
CA GLY A 180 9.85 6.73 9.20
C GLY A 180 8.35 6.58 9.43
N THR A 181 7.85 5.37 9.21
CA THR A 181 6.46 5.00 9.49
C THR A 181 6.25 4.59 10.96
N GLY A 182 7.34 4.28 11.66
CA GLY A 182 7.31 3.66 12.99
C GLY A 182 7.14 2.15 12.96
N TYR A 183 7.02 1.53 11.77
CA TYR A 183 6.98 0.09 11.59
C TYR A 183 8.39 -0.47 11.34
N GLN A 184 8.65 -1.70 11.80
CA GLN A 184 9.86 -2.46 11.51
C GLN A 184 9.50 -3.79 10.84
N PHE A 185 10.33 -4.23 9.90
CA PHE A 185 10.22 -5.55 9.29
C PHE A 185 11.25 -6.49 9.93
N GLU A 186 11.09 -7.78 9.69
CA GLU A 186 12.04 -8.82 10.11
C GLU A 186 12.56 -9.56 8.87
N TYR A 187 13.86 -9.82 8.81
CA TYR A 187 14.43 -10.66 7.76
C TYR A 187 13.92 -12.09 7.86
N GLY A 188 13.73 -12.74 6.73
CA GLY A 188 13.24 -14.10 6.65
C GLY A 188 11.72 -14.25 6.83
N VAL A 189 11.01 -13.18 7.13
CA VAL A 189 9.54 -13.17 7.19
C VAL A 189 8.95 -12.89 5.81
N VAL A 190 7.88 -13.59 5.48
CA VAL A 190 7.08 -13.34 4.26
C VAL A 190 6.03 -12.28 4.55
N TYR A 191 6.00 -11.26 3.73
CA TYR A 191 5.06 -10.15 3.81
C TYR A 191 4.14 -10.12 2.59
N GLU A 192 2.85 -9.95 2.83
CA GLU A 192 1.89 -9.51 1.83
C GLU A 192 1.83 -7.98 1.86
N LEU A 193 2.36 -7.33 0.86
CA LEU A 193 2.25 -5.89 0.67
C LEU A 193 1.01 -5.58 -0.16
N GLU A 194 0.19 -4.66 0.33
CA GLU A 194 -0.87 -4.03 -0.45
C GLU A 194 -0.66 -2.52 -0.45
N ILE A 195 -0.61 -1.92 -1.63
CA ILE A 195 -0.60 -0.47 -1.83
C ILE A 195 -1.87 -0.08 -2.57
N THR A 196 -2.71 0.72 -1.93
CA THR A 196 -3.91 1.30 -2.54
C THR A 196 -3.63 2.74 -2.95
N MET A 197 -3.84 3.08 -4.21
CA MET A 197 -3.63 4.38 -4.82
C MET A 197 -4.96 4.94 -5.33
N SER A 198 -5.42 6.04 -4.77
CA SER A 198 -6.59 6.79 -5.26
C SER A 198 -6.10 8.00 -6.05
N PHE A 199 -6.15 7.91 -7.36
CA PHE A 199 -5.73 8.98 -8.25
C PHE A 199 -6.71 10.15 -8.23
N GLY A 200 -8.01 9.88 -8.09
CA GLY A 200 -9.04 10.90 -7.98
C GLY A 200 -8.90 11.77 -6.72
N ARG A 201 -8.38 11.20 -5.63
CA ARG A 201 -8.16 11.89 -4.35
C ARG A 201 -6.72 12.36 -4.16
N ASN A 202 -5.81 11.95 -5.03
CA ASN A 202 -4.38 12.14 -4.85
C ASN A 202 -3.88 11.57 -3.51
N ARG A 203 -4.28 10.31 -3.18
CA ARG A 203 -3.93 9.63 -1.91
C ARG A 203 -3.43 8.22 -2.15
N TRP A 204 -2.54 7.77 -1.27
CA TRP A 204 -2.16 6.37 -1.20
C TRP A 204 -2.05 5.88 0.24
N SER A 205 -2.22 4.59 0.41
CA SER A 205 -2.04 3.87 1.67
C SER A 205 -1.32 2.56 1.40
N ALA A 206 -0.60 2.05 2.39
CA ALA A 206 0.04 0.74 2.32
C ALA A 206 -0.16 -0.06 3.60
N SER A 207 -0.27 -1.38 3.45
CA SER A 207 -0.28 -2.33 4.57
C SER A 207 0.67 -3.49 4.32
N LEU A 208 1.25 -4.01 5.40
CA LEU A 208 2.02 -5.25 5.43
C LEU A 208 1.27 -6.27 6.30
N ASN A 209 0.94 -7.43 5.72
CA ASN A 209 0.13 -8.46 6.38
C ASN A 209 -1.15 -7.89 7.01
N GLY A 210 -1.80 -6.93 6.31
CA GLY A 210 -2.99 -6.22 6.77
C GLY A 210 -2.75 -5.14 7.84
N THR A 211 -1.53 -4.96 8.32
CA THR A 211 -1.18 -3.87 9.25
C THR A 211 -0.84 -2.61 8.47
N PRO A 212 -1.55 -1.48 8.68
CA PRO A 212 -1.24 -0.23 7.99
C PRO A 212 0.16 0.29 8.35
N VAL A 213 0.98 0.56 7.33
CA VAL A 213 2.33 1.15 7.47
C VAL A 213 2.41 2.56 6.88
N ALA A 214 1.53 2.89 5.95
CA ALA A 214 1.32 4.24 5.44
C ALA A 214 -0.19 4.45 5.25
N TYR A 215 -0.68 5.65 5.58
CA TYR A 215 -2.12 5.88 5.57
C TYR A 215 -2.49 7.27 5.05
N GLU A 216 -3.34 7.30 3.97
CA GLU A 216 -3.88 8.52 3.38
C GLU A 216 -2.82 9.60 3.06
N LEU A 217 -1.62 9.19 2.66
CA LEU A 217 -0.54 10.09 2.27
C LEU A 217 -0.79 10.67 0.87
N PRO A 218 -0.24 11.84 0.53
CA PRO A 218 -0.32 12.36 -0.84
C PRO A 218 0.35 11.40 -1.83
N LEU A 219 -0.35 11.05 -2.92
CA LEU A 219 0.20 10.24 -4.00
C LEU A 219 1.27 11.02 -4.77
N SER A 220 1.02 12.32 -5.00
CA SER A 220 1.99 13.28 -5.49
C SER A 220 1.81 14.62 -4.79
N THR A 221 2.93 15.30 -4.52
CA THR A 221 2.96 16.68 -3.99
C THR A 221 3.18 17.72 -5.09
N ARG A 222 3.47 17.27 -6.32
CA ARG A 222 3.85 18.11 -7.46
C ARG A 222 2.88 18.04 -8.62
N LEU A 223 2.25 16.89 -8.85
CA LEU A 223 1.38 16.66 -9.99
C LEU A 223 -0.09 16.82 -9.59
N ALA A 224 -0.82 17.65 -10.34
CA ALA A 224 -2.26 17.81 -10.14
C ALA A 224 -3.06 16.57 -10.59
N HIS A 225 -2.59 15.89 -11.64
CA HIS A 225 -3.21 14.71 -12.25
C HIS A 225 -2.16 13.64 -12.49
N PRO A 226 -1.72 12.91 -11.44
CA PRO A 226 -0.77 11.83 -11.61
C PRO A 226 -1.38 10.67 -12.40
N SER A 227 -0.53 9.94 -13.11
CA SER A 227 -0.85 8.72 -13.83
C SER A 227 0.08 7.59 -13.40
N LEU A 228 -0.25 6.34 -13.71
CA LEU A 228 0.56 5.19 -13.34
C LEU A 228 1.33 4.64 -14.54
N GLY A 229 2.65 4.59 -14.44
CA GLY A 229 3.57 4.01 -15.42
C GLY A 229 4.16 2.69 -14.97
N SER A 230 4.56 2.59 -13.71
CA SER A 230 5.09 1.34 -13.14
C SER A 230 5.02 1.31 -11.62
N VAL A 231 5.18 0.12 -11.07
CA VAL A 231 5.55 -0.12 -9.67
C VAL A 231 6.85 -0.93 -9.69
N ASP A 232 7.92 -0.33 -9.23
CA ASP A 232 9.26 -0.87 -9.36
C ASP A 232 9.70 -1.58 -8.08
N ALA A 233 10.26 -2.79 -8.23
CA ALA A 233 11.10 -3.41 -7.22
C ALA A 233 12.50 -2.80 -7.33
N VAL A 234 13.00 -2.18 -6.28
CA VAL A 234 14.27 -1.44 -6.29
C VAL A 234 15.22 -2.04 -5.26
N TRP A 235 16.42 -2.31 -5.69
CA TRP A 235 17.55 -2.63 -4.83
C TRP A 235 18.53 -1.46 -4.82
N ALA A 236 18.80 -0.90 -3.65
CA ALA A 236 19.79 0.13 -3.43
C ALA A 236 20.93 -0.44 -2.60
N ALA A 237 22.02 -0.77 -3.30
CA ALA A 237 23.17 -1.44 -2.69
C ALA A 237 23.90 -0.52 -1.71
N ASN A 238 24.21 -1.04 -0.54
CA ASN A 238 25.01 -0.35 0.45
C ASN A 238 26.50 -0.41 0.04
N PRO A 239 27.20 0.73 -0.08
CA PRO A 239 28.61 0.74 -0.46
C PRO A 239 29.56 0.06 0.54
N LYS A 240 29.07 -0.25 1.75
CA LYS A 240 29.81 -0.96 2.79
C LYS A 240 29.52 -2.47 2.80
N GLY A 241 28.49 -2.90 2.07
CA GLY A 241 28.08 -4.30 1.95
C GLY A 241 28.95 -5.06 0.95
N THR A 242 28.81 -6.35 0.98
CA THR A 242 29.25 -7.26 -0.07
C THR A 242 28.06 -7.64 -0.92
N TRP A 243 28.29 -7.85 -2.21
CA TRP A 243 27.26 -8.32 -3.11
C TRP A 243 26.78 -9.73 -2.68
N ASN A 244 25.52 -10.01 -2.81
CA ASN A 244 24.84 -11.28 -2.52
C ASN A 244 24.55 -11.54 -1.03
N ASP A 245 24.91 -10.63 -0.14
CA ASP A 245 24.63 -10.79 1.29
C ASP A 245 23.17 -10.48 1.62
N ASN A 246 22.56 -9.59 0.83
CA ASN A 246 21.18 -9.18 1.01
C ASN A 246 20.41 -9.26 -0.32
N TYR A 247 19.18 -9.72 -0.24
CA TYR A 247 18.31 -9.78 -1.42
C TYR A 247 16.83 -9.79 -1.04
N MET A 248 16.02 -9.35 -1.98
CA MET A 248 14.57 -9.45 -1.91
C MET A 248 14.08 -10.54 -2.84
N LEU A 249 13.27 -11.45 -2.31
CA LEU A 249 12.46 -12.39 -3.06
C LEU A 249 11.05 -11.85 -3.17
N PHE A 250 10.40 -12.01 -4.31
CA PHE A 250 9.02 -11.57 -4.48
C PHE A 250 8.24 -12.43 -5.49
N ASP A 251 6.94 -12.53 -5.24
CA ASP A 251 6.00 -13.35 -5.99
C ASP A 251 4.61 -12.72 -5.99
N ASP A 252 3.65 -13.32 -6.72
CA ASP A 252 2.25 -12.84 -6.76
C ASP A 252 2.12 -11.34 -7.07
N TYR A 253 2.98 -10.82 -7.96
CA TYR A 253 2.96 -9.42 -8.36
C TYR A 253 1.68 -9.11 -9.14
N ARG A 254 0.85 -8.23 -8.60
CA ARG A 254 -0.48 -7.97 -9.15
C ARG A 254 -0.87 -6.50 -9.08
N ILE A 255 -1.47 -6.00 -10.18
CA ILE A 255 -2.01 -4.64 -10.26
C ILE A 255 -3.43 -4.70 -10.80
N VAL A 256 -4.36 -4.13 -10.04
CA VAL A 256 -5.79 -4.10 -10.37
C VAL A 256 -6.32 -2.68 -10.28
N ALA A 257 -7.05 -2.25 -11.29
CA ALA A 257 -7.76 -0.97 -11.29
C ALA A 257 -9.25 -1.18 -10.97
N TYR A 258 -9.79 -0.34 -10.11
CA TYR A 258 -11.15 -0.44 -9.59
C TYR A 258 -11.98 0.81 -9.88
N PRO A 259 -13.30 0.66 -10.04
CA PRO A 259 -14.22 1.78 -10.08
C PRO A 259 -14.25 2.53 -8.72
N PRO A 260 -14.68 3.78 -8.71
CA PRO A 260 -14.56 4.64 -7.51
C PRO A 260 -15.42 4.15 -6.32
N ASN A 261 -16.41 3.32 -6.57
CA ASN A 261 -17.28 2.74 -5.53
C ASN A 261 -16.81 1.39 -4.98
N ALA A 262 -15.69 0.86 -5.46
CA ALA A 262 -15.18 -0.43 -5.00
C ALA A 262 -14.37 -0.35 -3.69
N VAL A 263 -13.96 0.85 -3.28
CA VAL A 263 -13.18 1.07 -2.06
C VAL A 263 -14.08 1.72 -1.00
N ALA A 264 -14.07 1.15 0.20
CA ALA A 264 -14.81 1.72 1.32
C ALA A 264 -14.25 3.11 1.69
N PRO A 265 -15.13 4.10 1.96
CA PRO A 265 -14.66 5.41 2.40
C PRO A 265 -14.12 5.34 3.82
N LEU A 266 -13.18 6.22 4.14
CA LEU A 266 -12.78 6.46 5.51
C LEU A 266 -13.85 7.31 6.22
N MET A 267 -14.20 6.93 7.45
CA MET A 267 -15.06 7.73 8.31
C MET A 267 -14.29 8.27 9.52
N GLU A 268 -14.40 9.56 9.76
CA GLU A 268 -13.72 10.26 10.84
C GLU A 268 -14.74 11.02 11.71
N LEU A 269 -14.61 10.92 13.04
CA LEU A 269 -15.40 11.73 13.95
C LEU A 269 -14.86 13.16 13.96
N ALA A 270 -15.67 14.11 13.50
CA ALA A 270 -15.30 15.53 13.42
C ALA A 270 -15.75 16.36 14.63
N GLY A 271 -16.18 15.70 15.71
CA GLY A 271 -16.66 16.33 16.93
C GLY A 271 -18.17 16.58 16.94
N LEU A 272 -18.60 17.53 17.76
CA LEU A 272 -20.00 17.94 17.85
C LEU A 272 -20.21 19.30 17.17
N ASP A 273 -21.39 19.51 16.61
CA ASP A 273 -21.81 20.82 16.14
C ASP A 273 -22.30 21.73 17.29
N ASP A 274 -22.67 22.98 16.97
CA ASP A 274 -23.13 23.99 17.96
C ASP A 274 -24.41 23.58 18.71
N ARG A 275 -25.10 22.53 18.24
CA ARG A 275 -26.30 21.96 18.85
C ARG A 275 -26.03 20.65 19.58
N GLY A 276 -24.77 20.27 19.75
CA GLY A 276 -24.33 19.03 20.38
C GLY A 276 -24.58 17.77 19.55
N ARG A 277 -24.77 17.88 18.22
CA ARG A 277 -24.99 16.75 17.34
C ARG A 277 -23.65 16.25 16.79
N LEU A 278 -23.50 14.94 16.69
CA LEU A 278 -22.29 14.29 16.18
C LEU A 278 -22.09 14.62 14.71
N ARG A 279 -20.91 15.15 14.38
CA ARG A 279 -20.45 15.39 13.01
C ARG A 279 -19.46 14.32 12.58
N ILE A 280 -19.69 13.76 11.40
CA ILE A 280 -18.85 12.73 10.78
C ILE A 280 -18.36 13.26 9.43
N ARG A 281 -17.05 13.15 9.19
CA ARG A 281 -16.44 13.32 7.87
C ARG A 281 -16.36 11.96 7.18
N ILE A 282 -16.62 11.95 5.89
CA ILE A 282 -16.57 10.77 5.03
C ILE A 282 -15.61 11.10 3.89
N TRP A 283 -14.45 10.48 3.90
CA TRP A 283 -13.44 10.62 2.87
C TRP A 283 -13.60 9.48 1.90
N GLY A 284 -14.04 9.78 0.69
CA GLY A 284 -14.28 8.80 -0.35
C GLY A 284 -13.89 9.35 -1.73
N GLU A 285 -14.13 8.57 -2.78
CA GLU A 285 -13.82 9.03 -4.13
C GLU A 285 -14.70 10.22 -4.53
N PRO A 286 -14.16 11.23 -5.23
CA PRO A 286 -14.92 12.39 -5.69
C PRO A 286 -16.15 12.01 -6.51
N ALA A 287 -17.25 12.71 -6.32
CA ALA A 287 -18.54 12.50 -6.95
C ALA A 287 -19.27 11.19 -6.60
N VAL A 288 -18.67 10.31 -5.79
CA VAL A 288 -19.34 9.10 -5.31
C VAL A 288 -20.36 9.46 -4.24
N ARG A 289 -21.51 8.80 -4.33
CA ARG A 289 -22.58 8.88 -3.34
C ARG A 289 -22.43 7.78 -2.31
N TYR A 290 -22.47 8.13 -1.05
CA TYR A 290 -22.34 7.21 0.08
C TYR A 290 -23.62 7.16 0.88
N ARG A 291 -24.14 5.94 1.11
CA ARG A 291 -25.24 5.67 2.02
C ARG A 291 -24.68 5.58 3.43
N ILE A 292 -25.19 6.39 4.35
CA ILE A 292 -24.80 6.38 5.76
C ILE A 292 -25.76 5.51 6.52
N GLN A 293 -25.21 4.55 7.26
CA GLN A 293 -25.98 3.63 8.10
C GLN A 293 -25.51 3.71 9.53
N SER A 294 -26.40 3.41 10.46
CA SER A 294 -26.06 3.25 11.87
C SER A 294 -26.58 1.94 12.43
N SER A 295 -25.89 1.46 13.47
CA SER A 295 -26.24 0.26 14.23
C SER A 295 -26.01 0.47 15.71
N ASN A 296 -26.77 -0.24 16.56
CA ASN A 296 -26.52 -0.31 18.00
C ASN A 296 -25.85 -1.63 18.40
N ASP A 297 -25.82 -2.63 17.51
CA ASP A 297 -25.42 -4.01 17.77
C ASP A 297 -24.39 -4.56 16.77
N LEU A 298 -23.97 -3.75 15.77
CA LEU A 298 -23.11 -4.12 14.64
C LEU A 298 -23.71 -5.20 13.70
N GLN A 299 -24.92 -5.66 13.95
CA GLN A 299 -25.62 -6.68 13.17
C GLN A 299 -26.74 -6.07 12.33
N THR A 300 -27.58 -5.25 12.97
CA THR A 300 -28.71 -4.59 12.32
C THR A 300 -28.33 -3.16 11.93
N TRP A 301 -28.35 -2.86 10.62
CA TRP A 301 -27.96 -1.57 10.08
C TRP A 301 -29.18 -0.85 9.52
N VAL A 302 -29.35 0.39 9.93
CA VAL A 302 -30.46 1.25 9.50
C VAL A 302 -29.91 2.40 8.66
N ASP A 303 -30.51 2.63 7.48
CA ASP A 303 -30.20 3.76 6.61
C ASP A 303 -30.55 5.07 7.33
N ARG A 304 -29.62 6.02 7.34
CA ARG A 304 -29.79 7.33 7.95
C ARG A 304 -29.89 8.44 6.92
N ASP A 305 -28.98 8.42 5.96
CA ASP A 305 -28.87 9.48 4.97
C ASP A 305 -28.00 9.05 3.80
N THR A 306 -27.81 9.97 2.87
CA THR A 306 -26.89 9.85 1.75
C THR A 306 -26.06 11.12 1.65
N ALA A 307 -24.74 10.97 1.51
CA ALA A 307 -23.81 12.06 1.30
C ALA A 307 -23.03 11.88 0.00
N VAL A 308 -22.68 12.99 -0.67
CA VAL A 308 -21.86 12.99 -1.88
C VAL A 308 -20.50 13.56 -1.54
N ALA A 309 -19.44 12.79 -1.84
CA ALA A 309 -18.08 13.29 -1.68
C ALA A 309 -17.78 14.36 -2.74
N THR A 310 -17.34 15.52 -2.31
CA THR A 310 -17.06 16.65 -3.19
C THR A 310 -15.65 16.62 -3.76
N ALA A 311 -15.51 17.01 -5.02
CA ALA A 311 -14.19 17.15 -5.64
C ALA A 311 -13.50 18.46 -5.17
N PRO A 312 -12.16 18.53 -5.16
CA PRO A 312 -11.22 17.43 -5.49
C PRO A 312 -10.91 16.50 -4.31
N GLU A 313 -11.21 16.87 -3.06
CA GLU A 313 -10.72 16.18 -1.87
C GLU A 313 -11.46 14.86 -1.58
N GLY A 314 -12.62 14.64 -2.21
CA GLY A 314 -13.44 13.48 -1.90
C GLY A 314 -14.08 13.54 -0.51
N LEU A 315 -14.35 14.74 0.01
CA LEU A 315 -14.90 14.95 1.34
C LEU A 315 -16.42 15.14 1.31
N ALA A 316 -17.12 14.37 2.14
CA ALA A 316 -18.48 14.68 2.55
C ALA A 316 -18.54 14.89 4.07
N THR A 317 -19.47 15.73 4.54
CA THR A 317 -19.75 15.89 5.97
C THR A 317 -21.22 15.59 6.23
N TRP A 318 -21.45 14.75 7.22
CA TRP A 318 -22.79 14.43 7.68
C TRP A 318 -22.91 14.66 9.19
N THR A 319 -24.09 15.07 9.64
CA THR A 319 -24.37 15.31 11.07
C THR A 319 -25.52 14.42 11.49
N ASP A 320 -25.33 13.61 12.54
CA ASP A 320 -26.42 12.80 13.08
C ASP A 320 -27.47 13.69 13.70
N PRO A 321 -28.70 13.73 13.16
CA PRO A 321 -29.77 14.56 13.71
C PRO A 321 -30.25 14.10 15.09
N GLN A 322 -29.99 12.83 15.44
CA GLN A 322 -30.48 12.19 16.68
C GLN A 322 -29.40 11.27 17.28
N PRO A 323 -28.30 11.82 17.79
CA PRO A 323 -27.25 10.99 18.39
C PRO A 323 -27.78 10.30 19.65
N THR A 324 -27.40 9.03 19.82
CA THR A 324 -27.65 8.24 21.04
C THR A 324 -26.34 7.91 21.72
N ALA A 325 -26.36 7.53 23.00
CA ALA A 325 -25.18 7.31 23.81
C ALA A 325 -24.21 6.22 23.26
N THR A 326 -24.75 5.24 22.53
CA THR A 326 -23.91 4.21 21.87
C THR A 326 -24.49 3.93 20.49
N ARG A 327 -23.68 4.22 19.45
CA ARG A 327 -24.07 3.98 18.07
C ARG A 327 -22.81 3.76 17.21
N PHE A 328 -22.89 2.77 16.34
CA PHE A 328 -21.89 2.52 15.31
C PHE A 328 -22.35 3.11 13.99
N TYR A 329 -21.41 3.54 13.16
CA TYR A 329 -21.71 4.11 11.85
C TYR A 329 -20.86 3.45 10.77
N ARG A 330 -21.42 3.32 9.57
CA ARG A 330 -20.69 2.97 8.36
C ARG A 330 -21.22 3.75 7.17
N ALA A 331 -20.37 3.90 6.16
CA ALA A 331 -20.75 4.44 4.87
C ALA A 331 -20.51 3.39 3.79
N ILE A 332 -21.45 3.27 2.85
CA ILE A 332 -21.39 2.31 1.74
C ILE A 332 -21.53 3.11 0.45
N ALA A 333 -20.57 2.93 -0.47
CA ALA A 333 -20.65 3.53 -1.79
C ALA A 333 -21.86 2.99 -2.55
N LEU A 334 -22.61 3.89 -3.19
CA LEU A 334 -23.72 3.56 -4.06
C LEU A 334 -23.23 3.47 -5.51
N PRO A 335 -23.87 2.61 -6.33
CA PRO A 335 -23.58 2.51 -7.76
C PRO A 335 -23.77 3.82 -8.49
#